data_c9e78374dd033c2ae23e1aec895ce99d
#
_entry.id   c9e78374dd033c2ae23e1aec895ce99d
#
_cell.length_a   1.000
_cell.length_b   1.000
_cell.length_c   1.000
_cell.angle_alpha   90.00
_cell.angle_beta   90.00
_cell.angle_gamma   90.00
#
_symmetry.space_group_name_H-M   'P 1'
#
loop_
_entity.id
_entity.type
_entity.pdbx_description
1 polymer ?
#
loop_
_entity_poly.entity_id
_entity_poly.type
_entity_poly.pdbx_seq_one_letter_code
_entity_poly.pdbx_strand_id
1 'polypeptide(L)'
;MRYITVSNLSFYYDREPVLEGINYYLDSGEFVTLTGENGAAKSTLIKASLGILQPKVGTVEISKKNVKGKKLRIAYLPQQIASFNAGFPSTVYEFVKSGRYPRKGWFRKLNEHDEKHILKSLESVGMLEFKDRAIGSLSGGQKQRAVIARMFASDPDIFVLDEPTTGMDATTKSDFYELMHHSAHHHQKSVLMITHDPEEVSQFADRNIHLVRDQSSPWRCFNVHDTEGEGDHA
;
A
#
# COMPACT_ATOMS: atom_id res chain seq x y z
N MET A 1 -17.26 -1.40 6.51
CA MET A 1 -17.64 -1.83 5.13
C MET A 1 -16.48 -2.57 4.54
N ARG A 2 -16.72 -3.78 4.05
CA ARG A 2 -15.63 -4.60 3.48
C ARG A 2 -15.22 -4.11 2.09
N TYR A 3 -13.92 -3.89 1.91
CA TYR A 3 -13.37 -3.43 0.64
C TYR A 3 -12.74 -4.55 -0.18
N ILE A 4 -12.03 -5.46 0.49
CA ILE A 4 -11.43 -6.64 -0.14
C ILE A 4 -11.84 -7.86 0.68
N THR A 5 -12.25 -8.93 0.00
CA THR A 5 -12.47 -10.26 0.59
C THR A 5 -11.71 -11.27 -0.24
N VAL A 6 -10.86 -12.03 0.41
CA VAL A 6 -10.11 -13.14 -0.18
C VAL A 6 -10.61 -14.43 0.45
N SER A 7 -11.08 -15.37 -0.36
CA SER A 7 -11.68 -16.63 0.09
C SER A 7 -11.03 -17.81 -0.57
N ASN A 8 -10.39 -18.66 0.24
CA ASN A 8 -9.74 -19.91 -0.17
C ASN A 8 -8.77 -19.74 -1.35
N LEU A 9 -8.00 -18.62 -1.35
CA LEU A 9 -7.11 -18.29 -2.45
C LEU A 9 -5.89 -19.21 -2.44
N SER A 10 -5.65 -19.89 -3.57
CA SER A 10 -4.40 -20.61 -3.80
C SER A 10 -3.75 -20.13 -5.10
N PHE A 11 -2.43 -19.94 -5.05
CA PHE A 11 -1.64 -19.44 -6.17
C PHE A 11 -0.43 -20.32 -6.40
N TYR A 12 -0.15 -20.59 -7.67
CA TYR A 12 0.93 -21.46 -8.14
C TYR A 12 1.76 -20.72 -9.18
N TYR A 13 3.09 -20.81 -9.07
CA TYR A 13 3.96 -20.55 -10.21
C TYR A 13 4.18 -21.89 -10.94
N ASP A 14 3.73 -21.95 -12.18
CA ASP A 14 3.68 -23.21 -12.97
C ASP A 14 2.90 -24.30 -12.23
N ARG A 15 3.58 -25.27 -11.61
CA ARG A 15 2.98 -26.38 -10.84
C ARG A 15 3.30 -26.33 -9.36
N GLU A 16 4.11 -25.36 -8.94
CA GLU A 16 4.56 -25.24 -7.55
C GLU A 16 3.60 -24.33 -6.75
N PRO A 17 2.94 -24.86 -5.72
CA PRO A 17 2.10 -24.04 -4.84
C PRO A 17 2.97 -23.05 -4.06
N VAL A 18 2.51 -21.83 -3.99
CA VAL A 18 3.18 -20.73 -3.28
C VAL A 18 2.30 -20.16 -2.16
N LEU A 19 0.99 -20.12 -2.42
CA LEU A 19 -0.03 -19.75 -1.45
C LEU A 19 -1.14 -20.80 -1.50
N GLU A 20 -1.66 -21.22 -0.35
CA GLU A 20 -2.69 -22.24 -0.29
C GLU A 20 -3.74 -21.91 0.78
N GLY A 21 -5.03 -21.94 0.38
CA GLY A 21 -6.16 -21.79 1.28
C GLY A 21 -6.24 -20.44 2.00
N ILE A 22 -5.70 -19.37 1.42
CA ILE A 22 -5.62 -18.05 2.04
C ILE A 22 -7.01 -17.44 2.19
N ASN A 23 -7.33 -17.01 3.42
CA ASN A 23 -8.55 -16.31 3.74
C ASN A 23 -8.19 -15.04 4.52
N TYR A 24 -8.63 -13.89 4.06
CA TYR A 24 -8.56 -12.64 4.80
C TYR A 24 -9.47 -11.57 4.19
N TYR A 25 -9.62 -10.47 4.89
CA TYR A 25 -10.38 -9.33 4.42
C TYR A 25 -9.71 -8.00 4.78
N LEU A 26 -10.16 -6.92 4.16
CA LEU A 26 -9.80 -5.55 4.49
C LEU A 26 -11.06 -4.70 4.57
N ASP A 27 -11.30 -4.11 5.71
CA ASP A 27 -12.44 -3.21 5.93
C ASP A 27 -12.04 -1.73 5.71
N SER A 28 -13.06 -0.89 5.52
CA SER A 28 -12.84 0.56 5.38
C SER A 28 -12.37 1.17 6.69
N GLY A 29 -11.33 2.00 6.64
CA GLY A 29 -10.78 2.66 7.82
C GLY A 29 -9.88 1.77 8.66
N GLU A 30 -9.45 0.63 8.15
CA GLU A 30 -8.60 -0.34 8.83
C GLU A 30 -7.15 -0.25 8.34
N PHE A 31 -6.20 -0.30 9.27
CA PHE A 31 -4.78 -0.43 8.98
C PHE A 31 -4.33 -1.86 9.28
N VAL A 32 -4.12 -2.63 8.22
CA VAL A 32 -3.71 -4.04 8.29
C VAL A 32 -2.27 -4.17 7.84
N THR A 33 -1.47 -4.92 8.60
CA THR A 33 -0.13 -5.33 8.20
C THR A 33 -0.11 -6.75 7.68
N LEU A 34 0.80 -7.02 6.75
CA LEU A 34 1.08 -8.34 6.21
C LEU A 34 2.54 -8.67 6.48
N THR A 35 2.77 -9.66 7.32
CA THR A 35 4.09 -10.08 7.78
C THR A 35 4.39 -11.52 7.38
N GLY A 36 5.61 -11.97 7.62
CA GLY A 36 6.08 -13.31 7.29
C GLY A 36 7.55 -13.31 6.88
N GLU A 37 8.16 -14.47 6.81
CA GLU A 37 9.58 -14.62 6.46
C GLU A 37 9.92 -14.05 5.06
N ASN A 38 11.22 -13.83 4.80
CA ASN A 38 11.67 -13.43 3.48
C ASN A 38 11.35 -14.51 2.44
N GLY A 39 10.70 -14.12 1.35
CA GLY A 39 10.21 -15.05 0.34
C GLY A 39 8.90 -15.77 0.69
N ALA A 40 8.18 -15.33 1.73
CA ALA A 40 6.86 -15.84 2.10
C ALA A 40 5.73 -15.43 1.14
N ALA A 41 6.05 -15.07 -0.08
CA ALA A 41 5.08 -14.71 -1.12
C ALA A 41 4.13 -13.53 -0.78
N LYS A 42 4.52 -12.65 0.15
CA LYS A 42 3.71 -11.49 0.56
C LYS A 42 3.30 -10.61 -0.62
N SER A 43 4.26 -10.22 -1.47
CA SER A 43 3.99 -9.44 -2.69
C SER A 43 3.14 -10.20 -3.70
N THR A 44 3.25 -11.54 -3.76
CA THR A 44 2.39 -12.40 -4.58
C THR A 44 0.95 -12.35 -4.09
N LEU A 45 0.74 -12.45 -2.77
CA LEU A 45 -0.58 -12.35 -2.17
C LEU A 45 -1.22 -10.98 -2.46
N ILE A 46 -0.50 -9.88 -2.27
CA ILE A 46 -1.00 -8.55 -2.61
C ILE A 46 -1.39 -8.47 -4.10
N LYS A 47 -0.53 -8.91 -5.00
CA LYS A 47 -0.81 -8.87 -6.45
C LYS A 47 -2.02 -9.73 -6.83
N ALA A 48 -2.19 -10.88 -6.21
CA ALA A 48 -3.36 -11.73 -6.40
C ALA A 48 -4.62 -11.04 -5.86
N SER A 49 -4.55 -10.44 -4.67
CA SER A 49 -5.66 -9.71 -4.05
C SER A 49 -6.08 -8.44 -4.81
N LEU A 50 -5.18 -7.88 -5.60
CA LEU A 50 -5.46 -6.74 -6.48
C LEU A 50 -5.92 -7.16 -7.89
N GLY A 51 -6.01 -8.47 -8.16
CA GLY A 51 -6.34 -8.99 -9.49
C GLY A 51 -5.24 -8.80 -10.53
N ILE A 52 -4.01 -8.45 -10.11
CA ILE A 52 -2.84 -8.35 -11.00
C ILE A 52 -2.35 -9.75 -11.37
N LEU A 53 -2.41 -10.68 -10.42
CA LEU A 53 -2.18 -12.12 -10.65
C LEU A 53 -3.49 -12.86 -10.46
N GLN A 54 -3.74 -13.84 -11.32
CA GLN A 54 -4.97 -14.64 -11.26
C GLN A 54 -4.72 -15.87 -10.36
N PRO A 55 -5.48 -16.04 -9.27
CA PRO A 55 -5.39 -17.24 -8.44
C PRO A 55 -5.86 -18.47 -9.23
N LYS A 56 -5.35 -19.63 -8.89
CA LYS A 56 -5.76 -20.92 -9.48
C LYS A 56 -7.04 -21.45 -8.81
N VAL A 57 -7.19 -21.18 -7.51
CA VAL A 57 -8.33 -21.59 -6.70
C VAL A 57 -8.76 -20.41 -5.84
N GLY A 58 -10.03 -20.39 -5.44
CA GLY A 58 -10.60 -19.36 -4.59
C GLY A 58 -11.07 -18.13 -5.35
N THR A 59 -11.50 -17.13 -4.60
CA THR A 59 -12.05 -15.89 -5.12
C THR A 59 -11.49 -14.67 -4.44
N VAL A 60 -11.41 -13.58 -5.18
CA VAL A 60 -11.11 -12.27 -4.66
C VAL A 60 -12.22 -11.31 -5.06
N GLU A 61 -12.86 -10.73 -4.07
CA GLU A 61 -13.92 -9.75 -4.26
C GLU A 61 -13.42 -8.37 -3.82
N ILE A 62 -13.45 -7.41 -4.73
CA ILE A 62 -13.11 -6.00 -4.46
C ILE A 62 -14.37 -5.17 -4.61
N SER A 63 -14.71 -4.39 -3.58
CA SER A 63 -15.86 -3.49 -3.64
C SER A 63 -15.72 -2.50 -4.81
N LYS A 64 -16.81 -2.31 -5.54
CA LYS A 64 -16.86 -1.33 -6.63
C LYS A 64 -16.98 0.11 -6.12
N LYS A 65 -17.48 0.28 -4.89
CA LYS A 65 -17.77 1.59 -4.29
C LYS A 65 -17.14 1.72 -2.91
N ASN A 66 -16.75 2.93 -2.57
CA ASN A 66 -16.32 3.30 -1.23
C ASN A 66 -17.52 3.62 -0.32
N VAL A 67 -17.25 3.90 0.97
CA VAL A 67 -18.28 4.25 1.98
C VAL A 67 -19.13 5.47 1.60
N LYS A 68 -18.67 6.32 0.68
CA LYS A 68 -19.39 7.49 0.16
C LYS A 68 -20.16 7.18 -1.13
N GLY A 69 -20.29 5.89 -1.51
CA GLY A 69 -20.97 5.45 -2.74
C GLY A 69 -20.23 5.79 -4.05
N LYS A 70 -19.01 6.32 -3.99
CA LYS A 70 -18.18 6.65 -5.16
C LYS A 70 -17.36 5.44 -5.59
N LYS A 71 -16.87 5.44 -6.83
CA LYS A 71 -15.97 4.39 -7.34
C LYS A 71 -14.76 4.25 -6.41
N LEU A 72 -14.54 3.03 -5.92
CA LEU A 72 -13.38 2.69 -5.09
C LEU A 72 -12.08 2.91 -5.87
N ARG A 73 -11.08 3.46 -5.20
CA ARG A 73 -9.75 3.71 -5.77
C ARG A 73 -8.69 3.09 -4.89
N ILE A 74 -7.80 2.36 -5.52
CA ILE A 74 -6.68 1.69 -4.87
C ILE A 74 -5.39 2.30 -5.42
N ALA A 75 -4.48 2.65 -4.52
CA ALA A 75 -3.11 3.01 -4.89
C ALA A 75 -2.18 1.89 -4.40
N TYR A 76 -1.36 1.37 -5.30
CA TYR A 76 -0.39 0.32 -5.01
C TYR A 76 1.04 0.84 -5.16
N LEU A 77 1.83 0.70 -4.12
CA LEU A 77 3.26 0.97 -4.09
C LEU A 77 4.01 -0.37 -4.06
N PRO A 78 4.62 -0.80 -5.17
CA PRO A 78 5.44 -2.01 -5.18
C PRO A 78 6.80 -1.77 -4.50
N GLN A 79 7.42 -2.83 -3.98
CA GLN A 79 8.73 -2.81 -3.33
C GLN A 79 9.81 -2.16 -4.20
N GLN A 80 9.86 -2.52 -5.48
CA GLN A 80 10.76 -1.88 -6.43
C GLN A 80 10.07 -0.70 -7.08
N ILE A 81 10.43 0.49 -6.63
CA ILE A 81 10.07 1.71 -7.33
C ILE A 81 10.91 1.79 -8.59
N ALA A 82 10.25 1.85 -9.75
CA ALA A 82 10.94 2.02 -11.02
C ALA A 82 11.95 3.16 -10.91
N SER A 83 13.23 2.86 -11.19
CA SER A 83 14.29 3.86 -11.13
C SER A 83 13.98 4.98 -12.10
N PHE A 84 13.76 6.19 -11.60
CA PHE A 84 13.68 7.36 -12.47
C PHE A 84 15.06 7.58 -13.09
N ASN A 85 15.13 7.56 -14.41
CA ASN A 85 16.34 7.96 -15.12
C ASN A 85 16.71 9.40 -14.73
N ALA A 86 17.99 9.66 -14.52
CA ALA A 86 18.49 11.00 -14.17
C ALA A 86 18.08 12.08 -15.19
N GLY A 87 17.80 11.68 -16.44
CA GLY A 87 17.34 12.56 -17.51
C GLY A 87 15.81 12.70 -17.62
N PHE A 88 15.01 12.22 -16.66
CA PHE A 88 13.55 12.41 -16.72
C PHE A 88 13.21 13.90 -16.48
N PRO A 89 12.64 14.60 -17.49
CA PRO A 89 12.55 16.07 -17.50
C PRO A 89 11.33 16.58 -16.71
N SER A 90 11.12 16.11 -15.48
CA SER A 90 10.00 16.51 -14.65
C SER A 90 10.48 17.00 -13.29
N THR A 91 9.85 18.04 -12.78
CA THR A 91 10.02 18.44 -11.38
C THR A 91 9.29 17.49 -10.45
N VAL A 92 9.65 17.52 -9.16
CA VAL A 92 8.96 16.77 -8.10
C VAL A 92 7.47 17.16 -8.06
N TYR A 93 7.17 18.45 -8.19
CA TYR A 93 5.80 18.95 -8.23
C TYR A 93 5.01 18.35 -9.41
N GLU A 94 5.54 18.37 -10.62
CA GLU A 94 4.89 17.80 -11.80
C GLU A 94 4.65 16.30 -11.67
N PHE A 95 5.62 15.58 -11.09
CA PHE A 95 5.51 14.17 -10.82
C PHE A 95 4.37 13.89 -9.83
N VAL A 96 4.32 14.59 -8.69
CA VAL A 96 3.26 14.42 -7.68
C VAL A 96 1.90 14.85 -8.24
N LYS A 97 1.85 15.95 -8.97
CA LYS A 97 0.67 16.44 -9.70
C LYS A 97 0.09 15.38 -10.63
N SER A 98 0.92 14.55 -11.26
CA SER A 98 0.45 13.47 -12.14
C SER A 98 -0.46 12.46 -11.43
N GLY A 99 -0.33 12.28 -10.13
CA GLY A 99 -1.22 11.45 -9.30
C GLY A 99 -2.68 11.96 -9.27
N ARG A 100 -2.91 13.25 -9.54
CA ARG A 100 -4.23 13.87 -9.50
C ARG A 100 -5.06 13.66 -10.77
N TYR A 101 -4.43 13.44 -11.91
CA TYR A 101 -5.11 13.31 -13.20
C TYR A 101 -6.09 12.14 -13.29
N PRO A 102 -5.84 10.93 -12.77
CA PRO A 102 -6.81 9.83 -12.79
C PRO A 102 -8.16 10.18 -12.16
N ARG A 103 -8.17 11.14 -11.22
CA ARG A 103 -9.38 11.62 -10.55
C ARG A 103 -10.22 12.56 -11.43
N LYS A 104 -9.55 13.37 -12.22
CA LYS A 104 -10.18 14.46 -13.00
C LYS A 104 -10.35 14.17 -14.49
N GLY A 105 -9.61 13.18 -15.02
CA GLY A 105 -9.49 12.92 -16.44
C GLY A 105 -8.43 13.82 -17.10
N TRP A 106 -7.83 13.33 -18.17
CA TRP A 106 -6.67 13.94 -18.85
C TRP A 106 -6.91 15.37 -19.37
N PHE A 107 -8.16 15.75 -19.66
CA PHE A 107 -8.52 17.04 -20.25
C PHE A 107 -9.06 18.06 -19.24
N ARG A 108 -9.17 17.73 -17.96
CA ARG A 108 -9.65 18.68 -16.96
C ARG A 108 -8.48 19.42 -16.31
N LYS A 109 -8.56 20.76 -16.33
CA LYS A 109 -7.64 21.60 -15.58
C LYS A 109 -7.79 21.34 -14.07
N LEU A 110 -6.67 21.29 -13.38
CA LEU A 110 -6.63 21.27 -11.92
C LEU A 110 -7.08 22.64 -11.40
N ASN A 111 -7.82 22.63 -10.31
CA ASN A 111 -8.27 23.86 -9.64
C ASN A 111 -7.43 24.12 -8.38
N GLU A 112 -7.66 25.23 -7.70
CA GLU A 112 -6.95 25.61 -6.47
C GLU A 112 -7.03 24.54 -5.35
N HIS A 113 -8.15 23.83 -5.25
CA HIS A 113 -8.29 22.74 -4.27
C HIS A 113 -7.36 21.58 -4.63
N ASP A 114 -7.21 21.27 -5.90
CA ASP A 114 -6.28 20.21 -6.35
C ASP A 114 -4.83 20.63 -6.07
N GLU A 115 -4.48 21.89 -6.31
CA GLU A 115 -3.14 22.42 -6.01
C GLU A 115 -2.82 22.38 -4.53
N LYS A 116 -3.74 22.85 -3.67
CA LYS A 116 -3.60 22.76 -2.22
C LYS A 116 -3.40 21.31 -1.76
N HIS A 117 -4.12 20.37 -2.36
CA HIS A 117 -3.99 18.96 -2.04
C HIS A 117 -2.63 18.38 -2.47
N ILE A 118 -2.12 18.76 -3.64
CA ILE A 118 -0.77 18.38 -4.10
C ILE A 118 0.30 18.90 -3.14
N LEU A 119 0.23 20.18 -2.77
CA LEU A 119 1.19 20.79 -1.86
C LEU A 119 1.15 20.13 -0.46
N LYS A 120 -0.04 19.85 0.08
CA LYS A 120 -0.19 19.08 1.33
C LYS A 120 0.38 17.68 1.22
N SER A 121 0.22 17.02 0.08
CA SER A 121 0.81 15.69 -0.15
C SER A 121 2.35 15.73 -0.18
N LEU A 122 2.94 16.80 -0.65
CA LEU A 122 4.39 17.03 -0.60
C LEU A 122 4.84 17.34 0.83
N GLU A 123 4.10 18.18 1.53
CA GLU A 123 4.38 18.57 2.91
C GLU A 123 4.34 17.36 3.85
N SER A 124 3.32 16.49 3.73
CA SER A 124 3.14 15.32 4.59
C SER A 124 4.29 14.30 4.55
N VAL A 125 5.16 14.37 3.54
CA VAL A 125 6.33 13.50 3.40
C VAL A 125 7.65 14.30 3.41
N GLY A 126 7.63 15.57 3.85
CA GLY A 126 8.82 16.44 3.92
C GLY A 126 9.47 16.73 2.57
N MET A 127 8.67 16.80 1.49
CA MET A 127 9.17 17.04 0.13
C MET A 127 8.78 18.40 -0.46
N LEU A 128 8.15 19.28 0.33
CA LEU A 128 7.66 20.56 -0.17
C LEU A 128 8.78 21.47 -0.65
N GLU A 129 9.90 21.55 0.06
CA GLU A 129 11.07 22.35 -0.32
C GLU A 129 11.78 21.85 -1.61
N PHE A 130 11.55 20.57 -1.97
CA PHE A 130 12.12 19.95 -3.15
C PHE A 130 11.22 20.04 -4.39
N LYS A 131 10.05 20.69 -4.28
CA LYS A 131 9.01 20.66 -5.32
C LYS A 131 9.48 21.06 -6.72
N ASP A 132 10.40 22.02 -6.79
CA ASP A 132 10.91 22.58 -8.05
C ASP A 132 12.19 21.87 -8.55
N ARG A 133 12.74 20.91 -7.78
CA ARG A 133 13.89 20.11 -8.20
C ARG A 133 13.51 19.07 -9.24
N ALA A 134 14.43 18.75 -10.14
CA ALA A 134 14.28 17.63 -11.06
C ALA A 134 14.22 16.32 -10.29
N ILE A 135 13.21 15.46 -10.57
CA ILE A 135 13.03 14.19 -9.85
C ILE A 135 14.23 13.24 -10.04
N GLY A 136 14.91 13.32 -11.19
CA GLY A 136 16.11 12.53 -11.46
C GLY A 136 17.27 12.83 -10.52
N SER A 137 17.36 14.06 -9.97
CA SER A 137 18.45 14.51 -9.07
C SER A 137 18.25 14.09 -7.61
N LEU A 138 17.11 13.49 -7.26
CA LEU A 138 16.81 13.09 -5.90
C LEU A 138 17.60 11.85 -5.47
N SER A 139 17.91 11.75 -4.18
CA SER A 139 18.40 10.50 -3.56
C SER A 139 17.33 9.40 -3.60
N GLY A 140 17.73 8.15 -3.34
CA GLY A 140 16.78 7.01 -3.32
C GLY A 140 15.61 7.24 -2.33
N GLY A 141 15.91 7.65 -1.10
CA GLY A 141 14.87 7.93 -0.09
C GLY A 141 13.99 9.14 -0.47
N GLN A 142 14.55 10.19 -1.08
CA GLN A 142 13.76 11.31 -1.59
C GLN A 142 12.85 10.89 -2.74
N LYS A 143 13.31 10.03 -3.65
CA LYS A 143 12.47 9.44 -4.72
C LYS A 143 11.32 8.64 -4.15
N GLN A 144 11.58 7.83 -3.13
CA GLN A 144 10.54 7.06 -2.45
C GLN A 144 9.49 7.97 -1.82
N ARG A 145 9.91 9.00 -1.07
CA ARG A 145 8.99 10.01 -0.52
C ARG A 145 8.19 10.73 -1.59
N ALA A 146 8.78 11.08 -2.73
CA ALA A 146 8.06 11.68 -3.84
C ALA A 146 6.99 10.74 -4.43
N VAL A 147 7.26 9.43 -4.52
CA VAL A 147 6.27 8.43 -4.96
C VAL A 147 5.12 8.31 -3.95
N ILE A 148 5.42 8.33 -2.67
CA ILE A 148 4.40 8.35 -1.60
C ILE A 148 3.56 9.62 -1.69
N ALA A 149 4.17 10.81 -1.87
CA ALA A 149 3.44 12.06 -2.09
C ALA A 149 2.48 11.97 -3.29
N ARG A 150 2.92 11.34 -4.39
CA ARG A 150 2.08 11.11 -5.57
C ARG A 150 0.89 10.20 -5.26
N MET A 151 1.08 9.18 -4.42
CA MET A 151 -0.02 8.33 -3.96
C MET A 151 -1.03 9.14 -3.15
N PHE A 152 -0.59 9.96 -2.19
CA PHE A 152 -1.47 10.86 -1.44
C PHE A 152 -2.21 11.84 -2.35
N ALA A 153 -1.52 12.42 -3.34
CA ALA A 153 -2.15 13.30 -4.32
C ALA A 153 -3.27 12.63 -5.11
N SER A 154 -3.21 11.32 -5.33
CA SER A 154 -4.29 10.56 -5.98
C SER A 154 -5.52 10.40 -5.08
N ASP A 155 -5.39 10.62 -3.76
CA ASP A 155 -6.43 10.50 -2.74
C ASP A 155 -7.20 9.16 -2.87
N PRO A 156 -6.52 8.01 -2.70
CA PRO A 156 -7.13 6.71 -2.82
C PRO A 156 -8.05 6.40 -1.64
N ASP A 157 -8.86 5.36 -1.77
CA ASP A 157 -9.64 4.80 -0.67
C ASP A 157 -8.85 3.70 0.06
N ILE A 158 -7.96 3.00 -0.68
CA ILE A 158 -7.08 1.97 -0.15
C ILE A 158 -5.62 2.28 -0.55
N PHE A 159 -4.73 2.28 0.43
CA PHE A 159 -3.29 2.26 0.26
C PHE A 159 -2.80 0.81 0.36
N VAL A 160 -2.16 0.30 -0.67
CA VAL A 160 -1.48 -1.00 -0.66
C VAL A 160 0.01 -0.74 -0.80
N LEU A 161 0.78 -1.12 0.20
CA LEU A 161 2.17 -0.71 0.36
C LEU A 161 3.06 -1.94 0.53
N ASP A 162 4.01 -2.11 -0.36
CA ASP A 162 4.96 -3.22 -0.32
C ASP A 162 6.33 -2.70 0.14
N GLU A 163 6.63 -2.85 1.44
CA GLU A 163 7.83 -2.39 2.13
C GLU A 163 8.12 -0.88 1.92
N PRO A 164 7.17 0.01 2.26
CA PRO A 164 7.28 1.43 1.92
C PRO A 164 8.38 2.17 2.66
N THR A 165 8.86 1.65 3.79
CA THR A 165 9.81 2.32 4.69
C THR A 165 11.27 1.89 4.50
N THR A 166 11.54 1.04 3.51
CA THR A 166 12.90 0.59 3.21
C THR A 166 13.82 1.77 2.91
N GLY A 167 14.93 1.88 3.65
CA GLY A 167 15.91 2.98 3.49
C GLY A 167 15.49 4.30 4.14
N MET A 168 14.45 4.34 4.95
CA MET A 168 14.11 5.47 5.82
C MET A 168 14.82 5.33 7.17
N ASP A 169 15.20 6.46 7.77
CA ASP A 169 15.63 6.51 9.16
C ASP A 169 14.46 6.30 10.13
N ALA A 170 14.75 5.99 11.41
CA ALA A 170 13.75 5.64 12.41
C ALA A 170 12.67 6.73 12.60
N THR A 171 13.07 8.00 12.62
CA THR A 171 12.13 9.11 12.79
C THR A 171 11.18 9.20 11.59
N THR A 172 11.73 9.17 10.37
CA THR A 172 10.92 9.21 9.14
C THR A 172 9.98 8.02 9.03
N LYS A 173 10.40 6.82 9.50
CA LYS A 173 9.53 5.64 9.56
C LYS A 173 8.35 5.86 10.51
N SER A 174 8.62 6.33 11.72
CA SER A 174 7.58 6.60 12.74
C SER A 174 6.56 7.61 12.23
N ASP A 175 7.02 8.73 11.68
CA ASP A 175 6.15 9.76 11.08
C ASP A 175 5.27 9.18 9.96
N PHE A 176 5.84 8.26 9.16
CA PHE A 176 5.10 7.60 8.08
C PHE A 176 4.02 6.66 8.63
N TYR A 177 4.31 5.87 9.66
CA TYR A 177 3.32 4.98 10.28
C TYR A 177 2.19 5.79 10.93
N GLU A 178 2.52 6.87 11.64
CA GLU A 178 1.55 7.78 12.22
C GLU A 178 0.64 8.41 11.13
N LEU A 179 1.22 8.81 9.99
CA LEU A 179 0.48 9.34 8.86
C LEU A 179 -0.49 8.30 8.27
N MET A 180 -0.09 7.02 8.19
CA MET A 180 -0.95 5.93 7.72
C MET A 180 -2.08 5.66 8.72
N HIS A 181 -1.77 5.59 10.01
CA HIS A 181 -2.73 5.43 11.08
C HIS A 181 -3.75 6.58 11.09
N HIS A 182 -3.29 7.82 11.04
CA HIS A 182 -4.16 8.99 10.93
C HIS A 182 -5.06 8.92 9.69
N SER A 183 -4.51 8.51 8.53
CA SER A 183 -5.28 8.37 7.30
C SER A 183 -6.38 7.31 7.43
N ALA A 184 -6.11 6.19 8.11
CA ALA A 184 -7.09 5.15 8.36
C ALA A 184 -8.22 5.66 9.27
N HIS A 185 -7.90 6.13 10.46
CA HIS A 185 -8.88 6.42 11.50
C HIS A 185 -9.64 7.74 11.31
N HIS A 186 -8.96 8.79 10.81
CA HIS A 186 -9.59 10.11 10.65
C HIS A 186 -10.12 10.38 9.25
N HIS A 187 -9.61 9.67 8.22
CA HIS A 187 -10.04 9.87 6.83
C HIS A 187 -10.72 8.66 6.21
N GLN A 188 -10.98 7.61 7.00
CA GLN A 188 -11.63 6.36 6.56
C GLN A 188 -10.93 5.73 5.35
N LYS A 189 -9.59 5.89 5.25
CA LYS A 189 -8.76 5.19 4.28
C LYS A 189 -8.45 3.81 4.81
N SER A 190 -8.24 2.84 3.93
CA SER A 190 -7.74 1.54 4.36
C SER A 190 -6.27 1.42 3.98
N VAL A 191 -5.50 0.76 4.81
CA VAL A 191 -4.08 0.52 4.59
C VAL A 191 -3.82 -0.98 4.67
N LEU A 192 -3.20 -1.54 3.63
CA LEU A 192 -2.63 -2.89 3.64
C LEU A 192 -1.14 -2.77 3.37
N MET A 193 -0.32 -3.07 4.37
CA MET A 193 1.12 -2.81 4.30
C MET A 193 1.94 -4.06 4.60
N ILE A 194 2.83 -4.44 3.66
CA ILE A 194 3.91 -5.38 3.96
C ILE A 194 4.99 -4.65 4.73
N THR A 195 5.42 -5.26 5.83
CA THR A 195 6.55 -4.78 6.61
C THR A 195 7.43 -5.93 7.08
N HIS A 196 8.73 -5.64 7.24
CA HIS A 196 9.69 -6.53 7.90
C HIS A 196 9.88 -6.18 9.39
N ASP A 197 9.35 -5.03 9.83
CA ASP A 197 9.48 -4.52 11.18
C ASP A 197 8.10 -4.55 11.89
N PRO A 198 7.54 -5.75 12.18
CA PRO A 198 6.19 -5.86 12.75
C PRO A 198 6.07 -5.20 14.12
N GLU A 199 7.14 -5.21 14.92
CA GLU A 199 7.15 -4.61 16.26
C GLU A 199 7.02 -3.09 16.18
N GLU A 200 7.72 -2.43 15.25
CA GLU A 200 7.66 -0.97 15.07
C GLU A 200 6.27 -0.49 14.64
N VAL A 201 5.56 -1.30 13.83
CA VAL A 201 4.27 -0.91 13.27
C VAL A 201 3.08 -1.37 14.13
N SER A 202 3.29 -2.30 15.07
CA SER A 202 2.22 -2.92 15.88
C SER A 202 1.35 -1.91 16.62
N GLN A 203 1.94 -0.82 17.11
CA GLN A 203 1.21 0.24 17.82
C GLN A 203 0.31 1.10 16.91
N PHE A 204 0.47 0.99 15.59
CA PHE A 204 -0.27 1.77 14.60
C PHE A 204 -1.29 0.93 13.82
N ALA A 205 -1.07 -0.38 13.72
CA ALA A 205 -1.91 -1.29 12.95
C ALA A 205 -3.03 -1.87 13.82
N ASP A 206 -4.21 -1.99 13.22
CA ASP A 206 -5.38 -2.58 13.89
C ASP A 206 -5.30 -4.11 13.91
N ARG A 207 -4.67 -4.70 12.89
CA ARG A 207 -4.58 -6.14 12.72
C ARG A 207 -3.33 -6.54 11.93
N ASN A 208 -2.78 -7.71 12.25
CA ASN A 208 -1.68 -8.30 11.52
C ASN A 208 -2.08 -9.64 10.88
N ILE A 209 -1.82 -9.77 9.60
CA ILE A 209 -1.93 -11.01 8.84
C ILE A 209 -0.52 -11.60 8.73
N HIS A 210 -0.31 -12.78 9.29
CA HIS A 210 1.00 -13.42 9.27
C HIS A 210 1.02 -14.62 8.31
N LEU A 211 1.92 -14.59 7.33
CA LEU A 211 2.15 -15.73 6.44
C LEU A 211 3.11 -16.72 7.09
N VAL A 212 2.61 -17.92 7.35
CA VAL A 212 3.36 -19.03 7.95
C VAL A 212 3.61 -20.12 6.90
N ARG A 213 4.83 -20.64 6.91
CA ARG A 213 5.19 -21.75 6.02
C ARG A 213 4.43 -23.02 6.40
N ASP A 214 3.79 -23.64 5.43
CA ASP A 214 3.21 -24.97 5.59
C ASP A 214 4.35 -26.01 5.60
N GLN A 215 4.63 -26.53 6.81
CA GLN A 215 5.68 -27.54 6.99
C GLN A 215 5.27 -28.95 6.50
N SER A 216 3.99 -29.18 6.24
CA SER A 216 3.49 -30.45 5.71
C SER A 216 3.65 -30.55 4.18
N SER A 217 3.79 -29.40 3.52
CA SER A 217 3.99 -29.33 2.06
C SER A 217 5.46 -29.60 1.68
N PRO A 218 5.73 -30.44 0.67
CA PRO A 218 7.07 -30.61 0.13
C PRO A 218 7.56 -29.32 -0.59
N TRP A 219 6.65 -28.42 -0.89
CA TRP A 219 6.90 -27.14 -1.56
C TRP A 219 7.04 -26.01 -0.54
N ARG A 220 7.65 -24.90 -0.96
CA ARG A 220 7.69 -23.69 -0.15
C ARG A 220 6.36 -22.93 -0.27
N CYS A 221 5.34 -23.46 0.41
CA CYS A 221 3.98 -22.95 0.43
C CYS A 221 3.66 -22.23 1.74
N PHE A 222 2.76 -21.25 1.71
CA PHE A 222 2.41 -20.43 2.87
C PHE A 222 0.90 -20.35 3.05
N ASN A 223 0.49 -20.38 4.33
CA ASN A 223 -0.87 -20.17 4.80
C ASN A 223 -0.94 -18.89 5.63
N VAL A 224 -2.15 -18.41 5.92
CA VAL A 224 -2.39 -17.25 6.79
C VAL A 224 -2.77 -17.70 8.18
N HIS A 225 -2.09 -17.13 9.19
CA HIS A 225 -2.61 -17.00 10.54
C HIS A 225 -3.01 -15.55 10.75
N ASP A 226 -4.33 -15.32 10.87
CA ASP A 226 -4.89 -14.02 11.23
C ASP A 226 -4.84 -13.89 12.75
N THR A 227 -3.99 -13.04 13.27
CA THR A 227 -4.05 -12.65 14.66
C THR A 227 -5.02 -11.46 14.74
N GLU A 228 -6.30 -11.74 14.93
CA GLU A 228 -7.22 -10.75 15.46
C GLU A 228 -6.59 -10.20 16.73
N GLY A 229 -6.43 -8.89 16.81
CA GLY A 229 -5.84 -8.27 18.00
C GLY A 229 -6.61 -8.75 19.21
N GLU A 230 -5.92 -9.39 20.15
CA GLU A 230 -6.44 -9.62 21.48
C GLU A 230 -6.68 -8.23 22.10
N GLY A 231 -7.84 -7.68 21.78
CA GLY A 231 -8.38 -6.52 22.48
C GLY A 231 -8.73 -6.99 23.89
N ASP A 232 -7.87 -6.69 24.81
CA ASP A 232 -8.10 -6.77 26.26
C ASP A 232 -9.41 -6.02 26.57
N HIS A 233 -10.49 -6.77 26.67
CA HIS A 233 -11.69 -6.37 27.38
C HIS A 233 -11.58 -6.91 28.80
N ALA A 234 -10.87 -6.19 29.67
CA ALA A 234 -10.97 -6.29 31.11
C ALA A 234 -11.42 -4.95 31.69
#